data_465de7e022c7698e523a2f1ac2585791
#
_entry.id   465de7e022c7698e523a2f1ac2585791
#
_cell.length_a   1.000
_cell.length_b   1.000
_cell.length_c   1.000
_cell.angle_alpha   90.00
_cell.angle_beta   90.00
_cell.angle_gamma   90.00
#
_symmetry.space_group_name_H-M   'P 1'
#
loop_
_entity.id
_entity.type
_entity.pdbx_description
1 polymer ?
#
loop_
_entity_poly.entity_id
_entity_poly.type
_entity_poly.pdbx_seq_one_letter_code
_entity_poly.pdbx_strand_id
1 'polypeptide(L)'
;MTSLWRVGGIRRTLKRDNIQLFHGLSNELPLTIHRVREVKSVVTVHDLIFLRLSHCFSLVDRLIYNYKCRYACKHADHIIAVSECTKRDIIHYYGIPADKISVIYQGCSSLYACRVGKDKRKEVMRSYRLPERYILSVGTIEERKNALAIVKALEYLPDELHFVLVGRPTAYIHQLKEFMTKAGLQDRVHFLHGIPSDDLPAIYQSAETFVYQSVYEGFGIPILEALHSGIPVVAATGSCLEEAGGEHSLYVSPHDVEGLAAAIARTQEPSLRATMIEEGLKWAQRFTQEQMACETMECYRKVLTKET
;
A
#
# COMPACT_ATOMS: atom_id res chain seq x y z
N MET A 1 -13.28 -20.88 -18.08
CA MET A 1 -12.11 -21.51 -18.76
C MET A 1 -10.76 -20.89 -18.38
N THR A 2 -10.67 -19.61 -18.09
CA THR A 2 -9.42 -18.90 -17.74
C THR A 2 -8.72 -19.39 -16.46
N SER A 3 -9.47 -19.75 -15.40
CA SER A 3 -8.86 -20.17 -14.12
C SER A 3 -8.18 -21.55 -14.21
N LEU A 4 -8.78 -22.52 -14.88
CA LEU A 4 -8.17 -23.86 -15.06
C LEU A 4 -6.93 -23.83 -15.94
N TRP A 5 -6.92 -22.94 -16.95
CA TRP A 5 -5.74 -22.74 -17.80
C TRP A 5 -4.58 -22.14 -16.98
N ARG A 6 -4.85 -21.14 -16.13
CA ARG A 6 -3.82 -20.54 -15.24
C ARG A 6 -3.25 -21.55 -14.24
N VAL A 7 -4.07 -22.47 -13.74
CA VAL A 7 -3.66 -23.47 -12.74
C VAL A 7 -2.78 -24.57 -13.35
N GLY A 8 -3.08 -25.04 -14.54
CA GLY A 8 -2.39 -26.20 -15.12
C GLY A 8 -2.15 -26.17 -16.62
N GLY A 9 -3.05 -25.57 -17.40
CA GLY A 9 -2.96 -25.55 -18.87
C GLY A 9 -1.81 -24.71 -19.43
N ILE A 10 -1.38 -23.68 -18.69
CA ILE A 10 -0.30 -22.78 -19.06
C ILE A 10 1.02 -23.51 -19.36
N ARG A 11 1.26 -24.66 -18.74
CA ARG A 11 2.48 -25.47 -18.95
C ARG A 11 2.76 -25.76 -20.44
N ARG A 12 1.71 -26.11 -21.22
CA ARG A 12 1.85 -26.40 -22.64
C ARG A 12 2.29 -25.16 -23.42
N THR A 13 1.75 -24.01 -23.06
CA THR A 13 2.10 -22.71 -23.65
C THR A 13 3.55 -22.35 -23.34
N LEU A 14 3.98 -22.47 -22.09
CA LEU A 14 5.36 -22.18 -21.68
C LEU A 14 6.39 -23.01 -22.47
N LYS A 15 6.11 -24.31 -22.67
CA LYS A 15 6.98 -25.20 -23.46
C LYS A 15 6.95 -24.86 -24.96
N ARG A 16 5.74 -24.68 -25.53
CA ARG A 16 5.58 -24.40 -26.97
C ARG A 16 6.29 -23.11 -27.37
N ASP A 17 6.18 -22.09 -26.52
CA ASP A 17 6.66 -20.73 -26.81
C ASP A 17 8.12 -20.51 -26.31
N ASN A 18 8.81 -21.59 -25.86
CA ASN A 18 10.19 -21.58 -25.37
C ASN A 18 10.45 -20.49 -24.32
N ILE A 19 9.52 -20.33 -23.37
CA ILE A 19 9.63 -19.35 -22.29
C ILE A 19 10.77 -19.76 -21.35
N GLN A 20 11.70 -18.84 -21.10
CA GLN A 20 12.84 -19.07 -20.20
C GLN A 20 12.52 -18.78 -18.75
N LEU A 21 11.68 -17.75 -18.50
CA LEU A 21 11.29 -17.34 -17.15
C LEU A 21 9.81 -17.01 -17.10
N PHE A 22 9.15 -17.50 -16.05
CA PHE A 22 7.78 -17.18 -15.71
C PHE A 22 7.73 -16.39 -14.40
N HIS A 23 7.06 -15.22 -14.41
CA HIS A 23 6.86 -14.44 -13.22
C HIS A 23 5.38 -14.43 -12.78
N GLY A 24 5.11 -14.98 -11.60
CA GLY A 24 3.85 -14.83 -10.91
C GLY A 24 3.77 -13.48 -10.19
N LEU A 25 2.99 -12.54 -10.72
CA LEU A 25 2.99 -11.14 -10.28
C LEU A 25 2.25 -10.90 -8.95
N SER A 26 1.50 -11.88 -8.46
CA SER A 26 0.63 -11.65 -7.28
C SER A 26 0.42 -12.93 -6.47
N ASN A 27 1.34 -13.22 -5.57
CA ASN A 27 1.30 -14.26 -4.54
C ASN A 27 1.06 -15.70 -5.05
N GLU A 28 1.01 -15.95 -6.37
CA GLU A 28 0.71 -17.27 -6.91
C GLU A 28 1.54 -17.67 -8.13
N LEU A 29 1.79 -18.95 -8.25
CA LEU A 29 2.34 -19.61 -9.43
C LEU A 29 1.37 -20.70 -9.91
N PRO A 30 1.45 -21.10 -11.20
CA PRO A 30 0.73 -22.28 -11.68
C PRO A 30 1.09 -23.51 -10.85
N LEU A 31 0.10 -24.27 -10.37
CA LEU A 31 0.33 -25.46 -9.52
C LEU A 31 1.14 -26.57 -10.22
N THR A 32 1.38 -26.44 -11.50
CA THR A 32 2.19 -27.38 -12.31
C THR A 32 3.55 -26.82 -12.71
N ILE A 33 3.96 -25.65 -12.17
CA ILE A 33 5.23 -25.00 -12.56
C ILE A 33 6.44 -25.92 -12.31
N HIS A 34 6.46 -26.65 -11.18
CA HIS A 34 7.51 -27.60 -10.84
C HIS A 34 7.71 -28.74 -11.86
N ARG A 35 6.76 -28.92 -12.83
CA ARG A 35 6.85 -29.94 -13.89
C ARG A 35 7.46 -29.38 -15.19
N VAL A 36 7.87 -28.12 -15.20
CA VAL A 36 8.47 -27.45 -16.36
C VAL A 36 9.85 -26.96 -15.94
N ARG A 37 10.79 -27.92 -15.83
CA ARG A 37 12.14 -27.68 -15.30
C ARG A 37 12.97 -26.72 -16.15
N GLU A 38 12.62 -26.61 -17.42
CA GLU A 38 13.29 -25.73 -18.39
C GLU A 38 12.93 -24.24 -18.20
N VAL A 39 11.85 -23.97 -17.45
CA VAL A 39 11.36 -22.60 -17.19
C VAL A 39 11.69 -22.22 -15.77
N LYS A 40 12.55 -21.22 -15.59
CA LYS A 40 12.78 -20.59 -14.29
C LYS A 40 11.53 -19.85 -13.83
N SER A 41 11.33 -19.74 -12.53
CA SER A 41 10.13 -19.12 -11.96
C SER A 41 10.45 -18.12 -10.86
N VAL A 42 9.83 -16.95 -10.98
CA VAL A 42 9.85 -15.89 -9.95
C VAL A 42 8.43 -15.65 -9.46
N VAL A 43 8.26 -15.32 -8.19
CA VAL A 43 6.97 -14.88 -7.67
C VAL A 43 7.14 -13.60 -6.87
N THR A 44 6.28 -12.60 -7.12
CA THR A 44 6.15 -11.44 -6.23
C THR A 44 5.11 -11.73 -5.16
N VAL A 45 5.52 -11.54 -3.91
CA VAL A 45 4.65 -11.61 -2.74
C VAL A 45 4.40 -10.20 -2.22
N HIS A 46 3.14 -9.77 -2.30
CA HIS A 46 2.73 -8.43 -1.88
C HIS A 46 2.52 -8.35 -0.37
N ASP A 47 1.88 -9.35 0.21
CA ASP A 47 1.65 -9.43 1.64
C ASP A 47 1.27 -10.85 2.06
N LEU A 48 1.22 -11.05 3.37
CA LEU A 48 0.68 -12.23 4.03
C LEU A 48 -0.38 -11.83 5.08
N ILE A 49 -1.15 -10.75 4.78
CA ILE A 49 -2.18 -10.19 5.66
C ILE A 49 -3.18 -11.25 6.09
N PHE A 50 -3.56 -12.17 5.20
CA PHE A 50 -4.48 -13.28 5.49
C PHE A 50 -3.98 -14.24 6.58
N LEU A 51 -2.68 -14.26 6.88
CA LEU A 51 -2.09 -15.00 8.02
C LEU A 51 -1.97 -14.11 9.24
N ARG A 52 -1.55 -12.84 9.06
CA ARG A 52 -1.28 -11.90 10.13
C ARG A 52 -2.56 -11.39 10.80
N LEU A 53 -3.55 -11.03 9.99
CA LEU A 53 -4.87 -10.54 10.41
C LEU A 53 -5.97 -11.51 9.96
N SER A 54 -5.89 -12.75 10.46
CA SER A 54 -6.75 -13.84 10.02
C SER A 54 -8.24 -13.58 10.20
N HIS A 55 -8.63 -12.72 11.16
CA HIS A 55 -10.02 -12.31 11.42
C HIS A 55 -10.62 -11.45 10.31
N CYS A 56 -9.79 -10.79 9.48
CA CYS A 56 -10.25 -9.99 8.33
C CYS A 56 -10.65 -10.83 7.11
N PHE A 57 -10.47 -12.15 7.15
CA PHE A 57 -10.71 -13.04 6.01
C PHE A 57 -11.62 -14.21 6.39
N SER A 58 -12.44 -14.68 5.43
CA SER A 58 -13.16 -15.93 5.62
C SER A 58 -12.18 -17.11 5.76
N LEU A 59 -12.57 -18.15 6.49
CA LEU A 59 -11.74 -19.36 6.65
C LEU A 59 -11.37 -19.97 5.30
N VAL A 60 -12.31 -19.99 4.36
CA VAL A 60 -12.13 -20.59 3.02
C VAL A 60 -11.13 -19.76 2.21
N ASP A 61 -11.29 -18.44 2.17
CA ASP A 61 -10.36 -17.57 1.44
C ASP A 61 -8.96 -17.67 2.02
N ARG A 62 -8.83 -17.67 3.35
CA ARG A 62 -7.55 -17.82 4.03
C ARG A 62 -6.85 -19.13 3.68
N LEU A 63 -7.57 -20.24 3.65
CA LEU A 63 -7.02 -21.55 3.27
C LEU A 63 -6.55 -21.55 1.81
N ILE A 64 -7.36 -21.00 0.90
CA ILE A 64 -7.03 -20.92 -0.53
C ILE A 64 -5.81 -20.03 -0.76
N TYR A 65 -5.77 -18.83 -0.18
CA TYR A 65 -4.65 -17.90 -0.31
C TYR A 65 -3.38 -18.48 0.30
N ASN A 66 -3.47 -19.07 1.49
CA ASN A 66 -2.34 -19.71 2.14
C ASN A 66 -1.78 -20.87 1.31
N TYR A 67 -2.65 -21.75 0.80
CA TYR A 67 -2.20 -22.85 -0.04
C TYR A 67 -1.47 -22.37 -1.30
N LYS A 68 -2.05 -21.41 -2.03
CA LYS A 68 -1.47 -20.88 -3.27
C LYS A 68 -0.15 -20.16 -3.01
N CYS A 69 -0.11 -19.26 -2.03
CA CYS A 69 1.07 -18.46 -1.72
C CYS A 69 2.21 -19.36 -1.20
N ARG A 70 1.91 -20.27 -0.26
CA ARG A 70 2.88 -21.23 0.25
C ARG A 70 3.45 -22.13 -0.85
N TYR A 71 2.58 -22.62 -1.74
CA TYR A 71 3.00 -23.39 -2.91
C TYR A 71 3.94 -22.56 -3.80
N ALA A 72 3.57 -21.33 -4.13
CA ALA A 72 4.37 -20.44 -4.96
C ALA A 72 5.74 -20.17 -4.34
N CYS A 73 5.80 -19.80 -3.06
CA CYS A 73 7.06 -19.54 -2.35
C CYS A 73 7.97 -20.79 -2.30
N LYS A 74 7.37 -21.96 -2.11
CA LYS A 74 8.13 -23.23 -2.05
C LYS A 74 8.74 -23.59 -3.40
N HIS A 75 7.98 -23.43 -4.49
CA HIS A 75 8.35 -23.93 -5.82
C HIS A 75 8.96 -22.89 -6.76
N ALA A 76 8.91 -21.60 -6.44
CA ALA A 76 9.63 -20.56 -7.18
C ALA A 76 11.16 -20.81 -7.11
N ASP A 77 11.89 -20.49 -8.16
CA ASP A 77 13.34 -20.41 -8.13
C ASP A 77 13.81 -19.20 -7.32
N HIS A 78 13.04 -18.10 -7.34
CA HIS A 78 13.29 -16.90 -6.54
C HIS A 78 12.01 -16.17 -6.18
N ILE A 79 12.06 -15.43 -5.08
CA ILE A 79 10.92 -14.67 -4.54
C ILE A 79 11.30 -13.18 -4.50
N ILE A 80 10.39 -12.34 -4.96
CA ILE A 80 10.43 -10.91 -4.75
C ILE A 80 9.44 -10.57 -3.63
N ALA A 81 9.92 -10.03 -2.53
CA ALA A 81 9.10 -9.44 -1.48
C ALA A 81 9.02 -7.93 -1.70
N VAL A 82 7.83 -7.32 -1.54
CA VAL A 82 7.65 -5.88 -1.77
C VAL A 82 8.14 -4.99 -0.63
N SER A 83 8.57 -5.60 0.48
CA SER A 83 9.15 -4.92 1.65
C SER A 83 9.99 -5.90 2.48
N GLU A 84 10.85 -5.38 3.35
CA GLU A 84 11.55 -6.19 4.36
C GLU A 84 10.55 -6.82 5.33
N CYS A 85 9.45 -6.12 5.63
CA CYS A 85 8.36 -6.66 6.44
C CYS A 85 7.75 -7.92 5.78
N THR A 86 7.40 -7.86 4.50
CA THR A 86 6.90 -9.02 3.74
C THR A 86 7.94 -10.15 3.67
N LYS A 87 9.23 -9.81 3.50
CA LYS A 87 10.31 -10.82 3.54
C LYS A 87 10.38 -11.52 4.89
N ARG A 88 10.32 -10.78 6.00
CA ARG A 88 10.27 -11.38 7.36
C ARG A 88 9.07 -12.31 7.53
N ASP A 89 7.90 -11.92 7.01
CA ASP A 89 6.70 -12.76 7.08
C ASP A 89 6.85 -14.05 6.27
N ILE A 90 7.43 -14.00 5.06
CA ILE A 90 7.67 -15.19 4.23
C ILE A 90 8.60 -16.16 4.97
N ILE A 91 9.66 -15.66 5.57
CA ILE A 91 10.59 -16.47 6.36
C ILE A 91 9.87 -17.09 7.58
N HIS A 92 9.13 -16.25 8.31
CA HIS A 92 8.46 -16.66 9.54
C HIS A 92 7.36 -17.71 9.30
N TYR A 93 6.45 -17.46 8.37
CA TYR A 93 5.28 -18.33 8.16
C TYR A 93 5.56 -19.55 7.27
N TYR A 94 6.53 -19.46 6.36
CA TYR A 94 6.77 -20.50 5.36
C TYR A 94 8.14 -21.17 5.48
N GLY A 95 9.03 -20.66 6.33
CA GLY A 95 10.37 -21.21 6.52
C GLY A 95 11.26 -21.12 5.27
N ILE A 96 11.01 -20.14 4.41
CA ILE A 96 11.79 -19.97 3.18
C ILE A 96 13.15 -19.35 3.53
N PRO A 97 14.27 -19.88 2.98
CA PRO A 97 15.60 -19.32 3.19
C PRO A 97 15.70 -17.86 2.69
N ALA A 98 16.39 -17.01 3.45
CA ALA A 98 16.50 -15.58 3.19
C ALA A 98 17.21 -15.25 1.84
N ASP A 99 18.13 -16.10 1.41
CA ASP A 99 18.88 -15.98 0.14
C ASP A 99 18.02 -16.26 -1.10
N LYS A 100 16.87 -16.92 -0.92
CA LYS A 100 15.85 -17.11 -1.95
C LYS A 100 14.95 -15.89 -2.15
N ILE A 101 15.05 -14.85 -1.30
CA ILE A 101 14.14 -13.72 -1.27
C ILE A 101 14.92 -12.41 -1.48
N SER A 102 14.62 -11.69 -2.53
CA SER A 102 15.04 -10.30 -2.72
C SER A 102 13.92 -9.36 -2.35
N VAL A 103 14.25 -8.22 -1.74
CA VAL A 103 13.30 -7.13 -1.54
C VAL A 103 13.42 -6.20 -2.74
N ILE A 104 12.31 -5.96 -3.41
CA ILE A 104 12.16 -4.97 -4.49
C ILE A 104 10.94 -4.14 -4.15
N TYR A 105 11.18 -2.90 -3.76
CA TYR A 105 10.13 -1.99 -3.36
C TYR A 105 9.21 -1.62 -4.52
N GLN A 106 7.95 -1.30 -4.19
CA GLN A 106 6.99 -0.87 -5.19
C GLN A 106 7.27 0.56 -5.66
N GLY A 107 7.19 0.80 -6.96
CA GLY A 107 7.31 2.12 -7.55
C GLY A 107 6.00 2.91 -7.48
N CYS A 108 6.11 4.20 -7.16
CA CYS A 108 4.99 5.14 -7.24
C CYS A 108 4.85 5.70 -8.66
N SER A 109 3.62 6.05 -9.05
CA SER A 109 3.38 6.74 -10.32
C SER A 109 3.96 8.15 -10.30
N SER A 110 4.66 8.53 -11.37
CA SER A 110 5.19 9.89 -11.57
C SER A 110 4.10 10.97 -11.60
N LEU A 111 2.84 10.60 -11.78
CA LEU A 111 1.68 11.50 -11.75
C LEU A 111 1.62 12.34 -10.47
N TYR A 112 1.97 11.75 -9.32
CA TYR A 112 1.95 12.43 -8.02
C TYR A 112 3.11 13.41 -7.82
N ALA A 113 4.22 13.22 -8.53
CA ALA A 113 5.36 14.14 -8.52
C ALA A 113 5.10 15.41 -9.38
N CYS A 114 4.13 15.36 -10.29
CA CYS A 114 3.77 16.50 -11.11
C CYS A 114 2.97 17.53 -10.31
N ARG A 115 3.39 18.80 -10.32
CA ARG A 115 2.65 19.89 -9.67
C ARG A 115 1.38 20.21 -10.45
N VAL A 116 0.23 20.03 -9.82
CA VAL A 116 -1.07 20.39 -10.40
C VAL A 116 -1.25 21.90 -10.35
N GLY A 117 -1.65 22.50 -11.48
CA GLY A 117 -1.89 23.95 -11.57
C GLY A 117 -2.98 24.41 -10.61
N LYS A 118 -2.85 25.67 -10.13
CA LYS A 118 -3.79 26.25 -9.13
C LYS A 118 -5.26 26.20 -9.57
N ASP A 119 -5.52 26.45 -10.85
CA ASP A 119 -6.91 26.47 -11.37
C ASP A 119 -7.50 25.06 -11.40
N LYS A 120 -6.73 24.08 -11.85
CA LYS A 120 -7.18 22.67 -11.81
C LYS A 120 -7.40 22.18 -10.38
N ARG A 121 -6.54 22.53 -9.42
CA ARG A 121 -6.79 22.21 -8.00
C ARG A 121 -8.09 22.82 -7.49
N LYS A 122 -8.34 24.11 -7.79
CA LYS A 122 -9.60 24.77 -7.41
C LYS A 122 -10.82 24.11 -8.05
N GLU A 123 -10.71 23.71 -9.32
CA GLU A 123 -11.77 22.99 -10.03
C GLU A 123 -12.09 21.68 -9.33
N VAL A 124 -11.06 20.84 -9.04
CA VAL A 124 -11.21 19.55 -8.34
C VAL A 124 -11.80 19.74 -6.94
N MET A 125 -11.28 20.70 -6.16
CA MET A 125 -11.81 21.03 -4.84
C MET A 125 -13.32 21.35 -4.88
N ARG A 126 -13.75 22.15 -5.86
CA ARG A 126 -15.17 22.51 -6.05
C ARG A 126 -16.00 21.30 -6.51
N SER A 127 -15.51 20.55 -7.48
CA SER A 127 -16.24 19.41 -8.07
C SER A 127 -16.58 18.35 -7.01
N TYR A 128 -15.68 18.12 -6.08
CA TYR A 128 -15.87 17.16 -4.98
C TYR A 128 -16.33 17.81 -3.67
N ARG A 129 -16.60 19.12 -3.67
CA ARG A 129 -17.03 19.90 -2.49
C ARG A 129 -16.12 19.68 -1.28
N LEU A 130 -14.81 19.70 -1.55
CA LEU A 130 -13.81 19.47 -0.49
C LEU A 130 -13.73 20.69 0.45
N PRO A 131 -13.50 20.47 1.75
CA PRO A 131 -13.28 21.55 2.70
C PRO A 131 -11.95 22.27 2.40
N GLU A 132 -11.81 23.47 2.91
CA GLU A 132 -10.60 24.29 2.72
C GLU A 132 -9.40 23.67 3.43
N ARG A 133 -9.62 23.14 4.64
CA ARG A 133 -8.58 22.52 5.47
C ARG A 133 -8.94 21.07 5.76
N TYR A 134 -8.06 20.15 5.37
CA TYR A 134 -8.31 18.72 5.64
C TYR A 134 -7.06 17.86 5.73
N ILE A 135 -7.18 16.81 6.52
CA ILE A 135 -6.29 15.64 6.48
C ILE A 135 -6.87 14.61 5.50
N LEU A 136 -6.00 13.89 4.82
CA LEU A 136 -6.37 12.93 3.77
C LEU A 136 -5.97 11.51 4.14
N SER A 137 -6.84 10.55 3.85
CA SER A 137 -6.48 9.13 3.76
C SER A 137 -7.03 8.51 2.49
N VAL A 138 -6.27 7.62 1.86
CA VAL A 138 -6.64 6.98 0.59
C VAL A 138 -6.52 5.47 0.71
N GLY A 139 -7.58 4.75 0.33
CA GLY A 139 -7.62 3.28 0.34
C GLY A 139 -9.02 2.74 0.56
N THR A 140 -9.22 1.45 0.34
CA THR A 140 -10.52 0.79 0.62
C THR A 140 -10.95 1.06 2.06
N ILE A 141 -12.21 1.45 2.26
CA ILE A 141 -12.76 1.76 3.60
C ILE A 141 -13.09 0.44 4.30
N GLU A 142 -12.10 -0.12 4.96
CA GLU A 142 -12.16 -1.40 5.67
C GLU A 142 -11.50 -1.33 7.05
N GLU A 143 -11.86 -2.23 7.94
CA GLU A 143 -11.44 -2.21 9.36
C GLU A 143 -9.92 -2.13 9.52
N ARG A 144 -9.17 -2.90 8.75
CA ARG A 144 -7.70 -2.95 8.76
C ARG A 144 -7.05 -1.59 8.48
N LYS A 145 -7.68 -0.75 7.65
CA LYS A 145 -7.20 0.63 7.36
C LYS A 145 -7.44 1.60 8.49
N ASN A 146 -8.22 1.19 9.50
CA ASN A 146 -8.38 1.88 10.78
C ASN A 146 -8.80 3.37 10.67
N ALA A 147 -9.66 3.69 9.70
CA ALA A 147 -10.17 5.05 9.55
C ALA A 147 -10.90 5.55 10.81
N LEU A 148 -11.42 4.65 11.64
CA LEU A 148 -12.08 5.01 12.90
C LEU A 148 -11.14 5.70 13.88
N ALA A 149 -9.87 5.31 13.95
CA ALA A 149 -8.88 6.01 14.78
C ALA A 149 -8.68 7.46 14.33
N ILE A 150 -8.70 7.71 13.00
CA ILE A 150 -8.57 9.05 12.43
C ILE A 150 -9.83 9.88 12.76
N VAL A 151 -11.03 9.29 12.62
CA VAL A 151 -12.28 9.97 12.98
C VAL A 151 -12.29 10.33 14.47
N LYS A 152 -11.86 9.42 15.36
CA LYS A 152 -11.75 9.71 16.80
C LYS A 152 -10.72 10.81 17.11
N ALA A 153 -9.61 10.86 16.38
CA ALA A 153 -8.60 11.90 16.58
C ALA A 153 -9.14 13.31 16.27
N LEU A 154 -10.20 13.45 15.45
CA LEU A 154 -10.83 14.76 15.20
C LEU A 154 -11.43 15.39 16.45
N GLU A 155 -11.79 14.62 17.49
CA GLU A 155 -12.30 15.17 18.76
C GLU A 155 -11.23 16.00 19.52
N TYR A 156 -9.94 15.80 19.18
CA TYR A 156 -8.79 16.50 19.78
C TYR A 156 -8.17 17.55 18.86
N LEU A 157 -8.75 17.75 17.65
CA LEU A 157 -8.22 18.63 16.62
C LEU A 157 -9.18 19.81 16.37
N PRO A 158 -8.67 20.97 15.89
CA PRO A 158 -9.49 22.14 15.61
C PRO A 158 -10.70 21.82 14.72
N ASP A 159 -11.83 22.47 14.97
CA ASP A 159 -13.09 22.21 14.27
C ASP A 159 -13.02 22.50 12.76
N GLU A 160 -12.14 23.42 12.34
CA GLU A 160 -11.94 23.77 10.95
C GLU A 160 -11.15 22.70 10.18
N LEU A 161 -10.52 21.75 10.87
CA LEU A 161 -9.78 20.67 10.24
C LEU A 161 -10.71 19.48 10.00
N HIS A 162 -10.95 19.19 8.75
CA HIS A 162 -11.81 18.10 8.30
C HIS A 162 -11.01 16.84 7.95
N PHE A 163 -11.69 15.71 7.79
CA PHE A 163 -11.11 14.48 7.29
C PHE A 163 -11.73 14.09 5.95
N VAL A 164 -10.91 13.94 4.92
CA VAL A 164 -11.30 13.42 3.60
C VAL A 164 -10.79 12.00 3.46
N LEU A 165 -11.71 11.05 3.28
CA LEU A 165 -11.40 9.63 3.09
C LEU A 165 -11.81 9.21 1.67
N VAL A 166 -10.81 8.92 0.85
CA VAL A 166 -10.99 8.51 -0.55
C VAL A 166 -10.86 6.99 -0.64
N GLY A 167 -11.91 6.31 -1.09
CA GLY A 167 -11.82 4.87 -1.30
C GLY A 167 -13.16 4.18 -1.51
N ARG A 168 -13.07 2.92 -1.94
CA ARG A 168 -14.26 2.09 -2.10
C ARG A 168 -14.86 1.76 -0.73
N PRO A 169 -16.16 2.05 -0.50
CA PRO A 169 -16.81 1.71 0.75
C PRO A 169 -17.01 0.19 0.89
N THR A 170 -16.92 -0.29 2.12
CA THR A 170 -17.34 -1.63 2.55
C THR A 170 -18.38 -1.50 3.67
N ALA A 171 -18.86 -2.61 4.23
CA ALA A 171 -19.78 -2.60 5.37
C ALA A 171 -19.22 -1.85 6.59
N TYR A 172 -17.90 -1.73 6.71
CA TYR A 172 -17.22 -0.98 7.79
C TYR A 172 -17.61 0.51 7.83
N ILE A 173 -18.07 1.10 6.72
CA ILE A 173 -18.52 2.50 6.69
C ILE A 173 -19.68 2.78 7.66
N HIS A 174 -20.51 1.76 7.96
CA HIS A 174 -21.62 1.91 8.90
C HIS A 174 -21.12 2.17 10.33
N GLN A 175 -20.04 1.50 10.73
CA GLN A 175 -19.41 1.73 12.04
C GLN A 175 -18.83 3.15 12.15
N LEU A 176 -18.21 3.64 11.07
CA LEU A 176 -17.70 5.02 11.03
C LEU A 176 -18.85 6.02 11.18
N LYS A 177 -19.93 5.87 10.41
CA LYS A 177 -21.09 6.77 10.47
C LYS A 177 -21.80 6.74 11.82
N GLU A 178 -21.92 5.58 12.44
CA GLU A 178 -22.49 5.45 13.78
C GLU A 178 -21.66 6.24 14.82
N PHE A 179 -20.33 6.08 14.79
CA PHE A 179 -19.46 6.85 15.69
C PHE A 179 -19.56 8.35 15.40
N MET A 180 -19.49 8.76 14.14
CA MET A 180 -19.62 10.16 13.75
C MET A 180 -20.91 10.80 14.26
N THR A 181 -22.04 10.07 14.17
CA THR A 181 -23.34 10.55 14.68
C THR A 181 -23.32 10.75 16.20
N LYS A 182 -22.73 9.81 16.93
CA LYS A 182 -22.62 9.88 18.39
C LYS A 182 -21.70 11.02 18.86
N ALA A 183 -20.63 11.29 18.11
CA ALA A 183 -19.62 12.29 18.43
C ALA A 183 -19.90 13.69 17.80
N GLY A 184 -20.97 13.85 17.00
CA GLY A 184 -21.27 15.11 16.33
C GLY A 184 -20.29 15.51 15.23
N LEU A 185 -19.65 14.52 14.57
CA LEU A 185 -18.57 14.74 13.59
C LEU A 185 -19.03 14.58 12.13
N GLN A 186 -20.37 14.52 11.86
CA GLN A 186 -20.89 14.22 10.53
C GLN A 186 -20.43 15.23 9.47
N ASP A 187 -20.36 16.51 9.83
CA ASP A 187 -19.98 17.58 8.94
C ASP A 187 -18.45 17.71 8.71
N ARG A 188 -17.66 17.03 9.57
CA ARG A 188 -16.20 17.08 9.53
C ARG A 188 -15.57 15.91 8.76
N VAL A 189 -16.34 14.88 8.31
CA VAL A 189 -15.81 13.70 7.62
C VAL A 189 -16.46 13.56 6.25
N HIS A 190 -15.62 13.55 5.20
CA HIS A 190 -16.05 13.52 3.81
C HIS A 190 -15.60 12.20 3.14
N PHE A 191 -16.57 11.43 2.64
CA PHE A 191 -16.29 10.19 1.93
C PHE A 191 -16.32 10.40 0.42
N LEU A 192 -15.25 10.07 -0.27
CA LEU A 192 -15.15 10.11 -1.72
C LEU A 192 -14.88 8.71 -2.28
N HIS A 193 -15.54 8.39 -3.39
CA HIS A 193 -15.31 7.14 -4.12
C HIS A 193 -15.45 7.35 -5.63
N GLY A 194 -14.82 6.48 -6.41
CA GLY A 194 -14.89 6.57 -7.87
C GLY A 194 -14.14 7.78 -8.45
N ILE A 195 -13.15 8.30 -7.73
CA ILE A 195 -12.34 9.43 -8.17
C ILE A 195 -11.44 8.99 -9.34
N PRO A 196 -11.44 9.68 -10.47
CA PRO A 196 -10.49 9.46 -11.55
C PRO A 196 -9.04 9.62 -11.06
N SER A 197 -8.13 8.78 -11.57
CA SER A 197 -6.72 8.82 -11.17
C SER A 197 -6.07 10.19 -11.43
N ASP A 198 -6.51 10.91 -12.45
CA ASP A 198 -5.96 12.22 -12.82
C ASP A 198 -6.36 13.34 -11.85
N ASP A 199 -7.44 13.17 -11.06
CA ASP A 199 -7.87 14.13 -10.05
C ASP A 199 -7.23 13.88 -8.67
N LEU A 200 -6.74 12.66 -8.40
CA LEU A 200 -6.13 12.29 -7.11
C LEU A 200 -4.94 13.18 -6.72
N PRO A 201 -3.99 13.52 -7.62
CA PRO A 201 -2.87 14.39 -7.27
C PRO A 201 -3.31 15.77 -6.77
N ALA A 202 -4.41 16.32 -7.33
CA ALA A 202 -4.95 17.59 -6.87
C ALA A 202 -5.51 17.49 -5.43
N ILE A 203 -6.16 16.36 -5.09
CA ILE A 203 -6.68 16.08 -3.75
C ILE A 203 -5.53 15.91 -2.76
N TYR A 204 -4.49 15.15 -3.11
CA TYR A 204 -3.29 15.02 -2.26
C TYR A 204 -2.62 16.37 -2.02
N GLN A 205 -2.31 17.12 -3.11
CA GLN A 205 -1.58 18.39 -3.02
C GLN A 205 -2.36 19.53 -2.36
N SER A 206 -3.66 19.35 -2.11
CA SER A 206 -4.50 20.29 -1.39
C SER A 206 -4.71 19.92 0.07
N ALA A 207 -4.29 18.71 0.48
CA ALA A 207 -4.38 18.27 1.87
C ALA A 207 -3.30 18.89 2.74
N GLU A 208 -3.60 19.11 4.03
CA GLU A 208 -2.61 19.56 5.01
C GLU A 208 -1.67 18.45 5.44
N THR A 209 -2.19 17.23 5.60
CA THR A 209 -1.43 16.05 6.07
C THR A 209 -2.07 14.81 5.51
N PHE A 210 -1.26 13.85 5.12
CA PHE A 210 -1.70 12.51 4.79
C PHE A 210 -1.62 11.61 6.04
N VAL A 211 -2.71 10.95 6.38
CA VAL A 211 -2.82 10.11 7.58
C VAL A 211 -3.12 8.67 7.15
N TYR A 212 -2.28 7.72 7.56
CA TYR A 212 -2.41 6.32 7.17
C TYR A 212 -2.25 5.37 8.35
N GLN A 213 -3.35 5.14 9.07
CA GLN A 213 -3.39 4.35 10.30
C GLN A 213 -3.64 2.85 10.07
N SER A 214 -3.28 2.33 8.90
CA SER A 214 -3.44 0.91 8.63
C SER A 214 -2.69 0.04 9.63
N VAL A 215 -3.37 -0.95 10.20
CA VAL A 215 -2.80 -1.86 11.20
C VAL A 215 -1.70 -2.73 10.58
N TYR A 216 -1.86 -3.12 9.31
CA TYR A 216 -0.88 -3.93 8.60
C TYR A 216 -0.99 -3.78 7.09
N GLU A 217 0.16 -3.66 6.41
CA GLU A 217 0.27 -3.55 4.96
C GLU A 217 1.43 -4.40 4.42
N GLY A 218 1.42 -4.63 3.11
CA GLY A 218 2.56 -5.23 2.41
C GLY A 218 3.64 -4.22 2.07
N PHE A 219 3.24 -2.95 1.77
CA PHE A 219 4.17 -1.84 1.55
C PHE A 219 3.56 -0.51 2.01
N GLY A 220 3.02 0.31 1.15
CA GLY A 220 2.49 1.64 1.54
C GLY A 220 2.51 2.62 0.37
N ILE A 221 2.07 2.19 -0.81
CA ILE A 221 2.01 3.06 -2.00
C ILE A 221 1.33 4.41 -1.71
N PRO A 222 0.19 4.50 -0.98
CA PRO A 222 -0.44 5.78 -0.68
C PRO A 222 0.44 6.75 0.13
N ILE A 223 1.37 6.24 0.93
CA ILE A 223 2.39 7.07 1.60
C ILE A 223 3.33 7.70 0.57
N LEU A 224 3.80 6.91 -0.40
CA LEU A 224 4.66 7.44 -1.47
C LEU A 224 3.93 8.47 -2.33
N GLU A 225 2.64 8.25 -2.62
CA GLU A 225 1.79 9.21 -3.33
C GLU A 225 1.73 10.55 -2.58
N ALA A 226 1.58 10.51 -1.25
CA ALA A 226 1.59 11.68 -0.39
C ALA A 226 2.95 12.40 -0.37
N LEU A 227 4.03 11.65 -0.20
CA LEU A 227 5.40 12.21 -0.20
C LEU A 227 5.74 12.86 -1.54
N HIS A 228 5.44 12.21 -2.67
CA HIS A 228 5.60 12.79 -4.01
C HIS A 228 4.72 14.02 -4.24
N SER A 229 3.55 14.07 -3.62
CA SER A 229 2.66 15.23 -3.65
C SER A 229 3.16 16.40 -2.78
N GLY A 230 4.20 16.20 -1.98
CA GLY A 230 4.82 17.20 -1.13
C GLY A 230 3.97 17.59 0.06
N ILE A 231 3.36 16.62 0.73
CA ILE A 231 2.61 16.81 1.97
C ILE A 231 3.18 15.94 3.10
N PRO A 232 3.12 16.40 4.36
CA PRO A 232 3.55 15.61 5.51
C PRO A 232 2.75 14.32 5.66
N VAL A 233 3.41 13.30 6.21
CA VAL A 233 2.80 11.99 6.45
C VAL A 233 2.81 11.65 7.93
N VAL A 234 1.65 11.20 8.45
CA VAL A 234 1.50 10.53 9.75
C VAL A 234 0.99 9.12 9.49
N ALA A 235 1.74 8.10 9.90
CA ALA A 235 1.39 6.70 9.62
C ALA A 235 1.40 5.84 10.90
N ALA A 236 0.82 4.65 10.81
CA ALA A 236 0.93 3.68 11.89
C ALA A 236 2.34 3.08 11.94
N THR A 237 2.83 2.79 13.16
CA THR A 237 4.06 2.01 13.39
C THR A 237 3.79 0.50 13.39
N GLY A 238 4.85 -0.30 13.27
CA GLY A 238 4.81 -1.75 13.50
C GLY A 238 4.56 -2.61 12.25
N SER A 239 4.61 -2.01 11.05
CA SER A 239 4.54 -2.75 9.78
C SER A 239 5.58 -2.26 8.77
N CYS A 240 5.27 -2.32 7.47
CA CYS A 240 6.14 -1.80 6.41
C CYS A 240 6.00 -0.30 6.15
N LEU A 241 5.13 0.41 6.87
CA LEU A 241 4.83 1.81 6.58
C LEU A 241 6.02 2.72 6.84
N GLU A 242 6.91 2.34 7.78
CA GLU A 242 8.16 3.03 8.06
C GLU A 242 9.15 2.88 6.89
N GLU A 243 9.13 1.73 6.18
CA GLU A 243 9.93 1.52 4.97
C GLU A 243 9.48 2.43 3.81
N ALA A 244 8.18 2.70 3.70
CA ALA A 244 7.63 3.58 2.68
C ALA A 244 7.79 5.07 3.05
N GLY A 245 7.54 5.43 4.31
CA GLY A 245 7.48 6.83 4.75
C GLY A 245 8.82 7.44 5.15
N GLY A 246 9.83 6.61 5.48
CA GLY A 246 11.17 7.08 5.87
C GLY A 246 11.21 7.77 7.23
N GLU A 247 12.38 8.29 7.60
CA GLU A 247 12.66 8.84 8.93
C GLU A 247 11.98 10.19 9.22
N HIS A 248 11.56 10.90 8.19
CA HIS A 248 10.96 12.24 8.31
C HIS A 248 9.43 12.23 8.29
N SER A 249 8.79 11.06 8.27
CA SER A 249 7.38 10.90 8.56
C SER A 249 7.17 10.68 10.06
N LEU A 250 5.97 10.98 10.58
CA LEU A 250 5.63 10.70 11.97
C LEU A 250 4.92 9.35 12.08
N TYR A 251 5.25 8.60 13.12
CA TYR A 251 4.70 7.26 13.34
C TYR A 251 4.07 7.15 14.72
N VAL A 252 2.86 6.59 14.76
CA VAL A 252 2.07 6.45 15.98
C VAL A 252 1.48 5.04 16.03
N SER A 253 1.33 4.47 17.22
CA SER A 253 0.62 3.20 17.37
C SER A 253 -0.79 3.30 16.78
N PRO A 254 -1.27 2.29 16.00
CA PRO A 254 -2.62 2.31 15.44
C PRO A 254 -3.74 2.34 16.49
N HIS A 255 -3.40 2.14 17.77
CA HIS A 255 -4.34 2.16 18.88
C HIS A 255 -4.25 3.43 19.75
N ASP A 256 -3.31 4.33 19.44
CA ASP A 256 -3.08 5.58 20.19
C ASP A 256 -3.73 6.77 19.48
N VAL A 257 -4.99 7.03 19.82
CA VAL A 257 -5.79 8.10 19.21
C VAL A 257 -5.29 9.50 19.59
N GLU A 258 -4.91 9.70 20.86
CA GLU A 258 -4.40 10.99 21.35
C GLU A 258 -3.02 11.29 20.76
N GLY A 259 -2.13 10.29 20.72
CA GLY A 259 -0.85 10.41 20.04
C GLY A 259 -1.00 10.69 18.54
N LEU A 260 -2.02 10.11 17.89
CA LEU A 260 -2.34 10.42 16.50
C LEU A 260 -2.75 11.88 16.32
N ALA A 261 -3.65 12.39 17.15
CA ALA A 261 -4.06 13.80 17.13
C ALA A 261 -2.86 14.74 17.36
N ALA A 262 -2.03 14.44 18.37
CA ALA A 262 -0.81 15.19 18.64
C ALA A 262 0.16 15.18 17.46
N ALA A 263 0.36 14.03 16.80
CA ALA A 263 1.20 13.93 15.62
C ALA A 263 0.65 14.74 14.43
N ILE A 264 -0.67 14.70 14.19
CA ILE A 264 -1.32 15.52 13.15
C ILE A 264 -1.12 17.02 13.46
N ALA A 265 -1.36 17.47 14.70
CA ALA A 265 -1.16 18.87 15.11
C ALA A 265 0.30 19.30 14.87
N ARG A 266 1.28 18.49 15.19
CA ARG A 266 2.69 18.78 14.97
C ARG A 266 3.05 18.99 13.49
N THR A 267 2.37 18.34 12.56
CA THR A 267 2.61 18.57 11.12
C THR A 267 2.23 19.99 10.67
N GLN A 268 1.55 20.77 11.51
CA GLN A 268 1.21 22.17 11.24
C GLN A 268 2.30 23.14 11.72
N GLU A 269 3.27 22.70 12.50
CA GLU A 269 4.42 23.51 12.92
C GLU A 269 5.27 23.87 11.71
N PRO A 270 5.48 25.18 11.38
CA PRO A 270 6.06 25.58 10.11
C PRO A 270 7.44 24.98 9.82
N SER A 271 8.33 24.92 10.82
CA SER A 271 9.68 24.38 10.68
C SER A 271 9.66 22.85 10.45
N LEU A 272 8.90 22.11 11.26
CA LEU A 272 8.76 20.66 11.11
C LEU A 272 8.12 20.31 9.77
N ARG A 273 7.02 21.02 9.42
CA ARG A 273 6.33 20.82 8.14
C ARG A 273 7.27 20.98 6.94
N ALA A 274 8.07 22.05 6.94
CA ALA A 274 9.01 22.32 5.85
C ALA A 274 10.04 21.18 5.72
N THR A 275 10.61 20.72 6.85
CA THR A 275 11.57 19.59 6.88
C THR A 275 10.90 18.30 6.40
N MET A 276 9.69 17.97 6.88
CA MET A 276 8.97 16.77 6.47
C MET A 276 8.69 16.74 4.96
N ILE A 277 8.33 17.89 4.36
CA ILE A 277 8.07 18.00 2.93
C ILE A 277 9.38 17.84 2.14
N GLU A 278 10.43 18.57 2.50
CA GLU A 278 11.70 18.54 1.78
C GLU A 278 12.33 17.14 1.81
N GLU A 279 12.48 16.57 2.99
CA GLU A 279 13.10 15.26 3.16
C GLU A 279 12.20 14.13 2.66
N GLY A 280 10.87 14.26 2.80
CA GLY A 280 9.92 13.32 2.23
C GLY A 280 9.98 13.24 0.71
N LEU A 281 10.11 14.38 0.02
CA LEU A 281 10.32 14.44 -1.44
C LEU A 281 11.62 13.75 -1.87
N LYS A 282 12.73 13.97 -1.13
CA LYS A 282 14.00 13.30 -1.38
C LYS A 282 13.90 11.78 -1.18
N TRP A 283 13.23 11.37 -0.09
CA TRP A 283 13.02 9.96 0.22
C TRP A 283 12.20 9.24 -0.87
N ALA A 284 11.11 9.85 -1.32
CA ALA A 284 10.21 9.28 -2.32
C ALA A 284 10.89 9.01 -3.68
N GLN A 285 11.94 9.76 -4.05
CA GLN A 285 12.68 9.56 -5.30
C GLN A 285 13.32 8.17 -5.43
N ARG A 286 13.47 7.44 -4.34
CA ARG A 286 13.99 6.06 -4.32
C ARG A 286 12.99 5.03 -4.83
N PHE A 287 11.71 5.40 -4.94
CA PHE A 287 10.61 4.48 -5.21
C PHE A 287 9.91 4.83 -6.53
N THR A 288 10.66 4.80 -7.61
CA THR A 288 10.11 5.04 -8.96
C THR A 288 9.73 3.73 -9.64
N GLN A 289 8.84 3.79 -10.63
CA GLN A 289 8.48 2.63 -11.44
C GLN A 289 9.67 2.14 -12.26
N GLU A 290 10.53 3.05 -12.71
CA GLU A 290 11.76 2.75 -13.44
C GLU A 290 12.75 1.98 -12.57
N GLN A 291 12.97 2.40 -11.32
CA GLN A 291 13.86 1.71 -10.39
C GLN A 291 13.34 0.30 -10.10
N MET A 292 12.05 0.16 -9.79
CA MET A 292 11.41 -1.15 -9.57
C MET A 292 11.56 -2.06 -10.80
N ALA A 293 11.38 -1.53 -12.01
CA ALA A 293 11.55 -2.30 -13.24
C ALA A 293 13.00 -2.74 -13.45
N CYS A 294 13.98 -1.85 -13.23
CA CYS A 294 15.40 -2.16 -13.31
C CYS A 294 15.80 -3.28 -12.34
N GLU A 295 15.41 -3.17 -11.06
CA GLU A 295 15.70 -4.18 -10.05
C GLU A 295 15.04 -5.53 -10.35
N THR A 296 13.81 -5.50 -10.88
CA THR A 296 13.10 -6.71 -11.33
C THR A 296 13.84 -7.38 -12.48
N MET A 297 14.29 -6.62 -13.47
CA MET A 297 15.08 -7.16 -14.60
C MET A 297 16.44 -7.71 -14.14
N GLU A 298 17.07 -7.07 -13.16
CA GLU A 298 18.30 -7.59 -12.57
C GLU A 298 18.06 -8.92 -11.83
N CYS A 299 16.96 -9.01 -11.09
CA CYS A 299 16.53 -10.26 -10.46
C CYS A 299 16.35 -11.37 -11.50
N TYR A 300 15.69 -11.10 -12.63
CA TYR A 300 15.53 -12.09 -13.70
C TYR A 300 16.87 -12.56 -14.25
N ARG A 301 17.81 -11.65 -14.52
CA ARG A 301 19.16 -12.02 -15.00
C ARG A 301 19.86 -12.94 -14.01
N LYS A 302 19.84 -12.61 -12.73
CA LYS A 302 20.43 -13.44 -11.66
C LYS A 302 19.81 -14.83 -11.61
N VAL A 303 18.48 -14.94 -11.77
CA VAL A 303 17.78 -16.23 -11.76
C VAL A 303 18.12 -17.09 -12.96
N LEU A 304 18.26 -16.47 -14.16
CA LEU A 304 18.60 -17.17 -15.40
C LEU A 304 20.06 -17.62 -15.47
N THR A 305 20.99 -16.90 -14.78
CA THR A 305 22.42 -17.22 -14.77
C THR A 305 22.82 -18.18 -13.65
N LYS A 306 21.96 -18.39 -12.61
CA LYS A 306 22.21 -19.43 -11.60
C LYS A 306 22.12 -20.80 -12.27
N GLU A 307 23.28 -21.48 -12.38
CA GLU A 307 23.33 -22.90 -12.71
C GLU A 307 22.56 -23.70 -11.65
N THR A 308 21.80 -24.67 -12.10
CA THR A 308 20.91 -25.54 -11.29
C THR A 308 21.73 -26.54 -10.49
#